data_ddc20d31c4564732658ded8ce52c3ca0
#
_entry.id   ddc20d31c4564732658ded8ce52c3ca0
#
_cell.length_a   1.000
_cell.length_b   1.000
_cell.length_c   1.000
_cell.angle_alpha   90.00
_cell.angle_beta   90.00
_cell.angle_gamma   90.00
#
_symmetry.space_group_name_H-M   'P 1'
#
loop_
_entity.id
_entity.type
_entity.pdbx_description
1 polymer ?
#
loop_
_entity_poly.entity_id
_entity_poly.type
_entity_poly.pdbx_seq_one_letter_code
_entity_poly.pdbx_strand_id
1 'polypeptide(L)'
;PVRDPFFMVLRRSLNTFMNAFTSSDWTAYPFATQNRKDFGNLLDVYLDAVFFSRLDPLDFAQEGHRVEFENDDSRQPLVFKGVVFNEMKGAMSSTPSVLWDRLCHELFPSNTYHFNSGGDPEHIPDLTYQELRDFYAEHYHPSNAIFLTFGDMTAEAHQQVFEASVLHRFKALERKIEVALEAPFDVPRHATHPYAVDAEEGSENKTHLVMGWKLGESADLTAMLEAQLVSSVLMENSASPLMYYLETTERGAAPSPLCGLEES
;
A
#
# COMPACT_ATOMS: atom_id res chain seq x y z
N PRO A 1 -14.44 -9.58 25.24
CA PRO A 1 -13.49 -9.08 24.26
C PRO A 1 -12.66 -10.25 23.73
N VAL A 2 -12.66 -10.44 22.44
CA VAL A 2 -11.85 -11.48 21.78
C VAL A 2 -10.53 -10.83 21.41
N ARG A 3 -9.43 -11.45 21.82
CA ARG A 3 -8.09 -11.05 21.34
C ARG A 3 -7.97 -11.50 19.89
N ASP A 4 -7.55 -10.61 19.01
CA ASP A 4 -7.37 -10.84 17.58
C ASP A 4 -8.61 -11.38 16.85
N PRO A 5 -9.70 -10.61 16.76
CA PRO A 5 -10.95 -11.08 16.13
C PRO A 5 -10.73 -11.47 14.66
N PHE A 6 -9.84 -10.80 13.95
CA PHE A 6 -9.49 -11.11 12.56
C PHE A 6 -8.91 -12.52 12.41
N PHE A 7 -7.89 -12.87 13.18
CA PHE A 7 -7.30 -14.22 13.14
C PHE A 7 -8.23 -15.30 13.66
N MET A 8 -9.13 -14.96 14.59
CA MET A 8 -10.17 -15.89 15.06
C MET A 8 -11.17 -16.21 13.96
N VAL A 9 -11.57 -15.19 13.19
CA VAL A 9 -12.49 -15.36 12.05
C VAL A 9 -11.78 -16.12 10.93
N LEU A 10 -10.55 -15.77 10.59
CA LEU A 10 -9.76 -16.45 9.56
C LEU A 10 -9.68 -17.98 9.81
N ARG A 11 -9.56 -18.41 11.06
CA ARG A 11 -9.45 -19.85 11.41
C ARG A 11 -10.80 -20.59 11.44
N ARG A 12 -11.94 -19.89 11.51
CA ARG A 12 -13.27 -20.47 11.73
C ARG A 12 -14.26 -20.14 10.64
N SER A 13 -13.95 -19.20 9.78
CA SER A 13 -14.75 -18.78 8.65
C SER A 13 -14.62 -19.79 7.49
N LEU A 14 -15.64 -19.81 6.65
CA LEU A 14 -15.66 -20.50 5.36
C LEU A 14 -15.24 -19.55 4.22
N ASN A 15 -14.52 -18.49 4.55
CA ASN A 15 -14.07 -17.51 3.58
C ASN A 15 -13.18 -18.16 2.51
N THR A 16 -13.28 -17.65 1.30
CA THR A 16 -12.38 -17.98 0.20
C THR A 16 -11.28 -16.93 0.04
N PHE A 17 -11.47 -15.76 0.64
CA PHE A 17 -10.50 -14.68 0.64
C PHE A 17 -10.76 -13.72 1.81
N MET A 18 -9.71 -13.27 2.46
CA MET A 18 -9.70 -12.17 3.44
C MET A 18 -8.36 -11.48 3.39
N ASN A 19 -8.36 -10.16 3.28
CA ASN A 19 -7.12 -9.37 3.33
C ASN A 19 -7.41 -7.90 3.69
N ALA A 20 -6.34 -7.12 3.77
CA ALA A 20 -6.32 -5.68 3.72
C ALA A 20 -5.21 -5.25 2.75
N PHE A 21 -5.49 -4.28 1.90
CA PHE A 21 -4.54 -3.71 0.95
C PHE A 21 -4.41 -2.22 1.18
N THR A 22 -3.20 -1.71 1.15
CA THR A 22 -2.92 -0.27 1.21
C THR A 22 -2.12 0.13 -0.02
N SER A 23 -2.58 1.17 -0.69
CA SER A 23 -1.89 1.85 -1.78
C SER A 23 -1.63 3.30 -1.41
N SER A 24 -1.17 4.10 -2.35
CA SER A 24 -0.76 5.49 -2.08
C SER A 24 -1.92 6.38 -1.66
N ASP A 25 -3.15 6.14 -2.15
CA ASP A 25 -4.33 6.99 -1.92
C ASP A 25 -5.59 6.23 -1.50
N TRP A 26 -5.50 4.90 -1.31
CA TRP A 26 -6.62 4.10 -0.82
C TRP A 26 -6.16 2.94 0.07
N THR A 27 -7.06 2.52 0.95
CA THR A 27 -6.95 1.25 1.68
C THR A 27 -8.24 0.46 1.48
N ALA A 28 -8.13 -0.81 1.13
CA ALA A 28 -9.27 -1.69 0.93
C ALA A 28 -9.25 -2.87 1.90
N TYR A 29 -10.43 -3.24 2.36
CA TYR A 29 -10.66 -4.37 3.28
C TYR A 29 -11.58 -5.40 2.62
N PRO A 30 -11.08 -6.19 1.65
CA PRO A 30 -11.89 -7.15 0.94
C PRO A 30 -12.02 -8.48 1.68
N PHE A 31 -13.17 -9.09 1.55
CA PHE A 31 -13.38 -10.49 1.88
C PHE A 31 -14.35 -11.16 0.89
N ALA A 32 -14.28 -12.47 0.76
CA ALA A 32 -15.19 -13.26 -0.06
C ALA A 32 -15.55 -14.58 0.62
N THR A 33 -16.81 -14.95 0.56
CA THR A 33 -17.31 -16.25 1.03
C THR A 33 -18.56 -16.65 0.23
N GLN A 34 -18.75 -17.95 0.02
CA GLN A 34 -19.95 -18.51 -0.61
C GLN A 34 -21.05 -18.83 0.39
N ASN A 35 -20.83 -18.66 1.69
CA ASN A 35 -21.79 -18.96 2.74
C ASN A 35 -22.41 -17.68 3.30
N ARG A 36 -23.73 -17.52 3.16
CA ARG A 36 -24.47 -16.32 3.58
C ARG A 36 -24.33 -15.99 5.07
N LYS A 37 -24.30 -17.02 5.94
CA LYS A 37 -24.13 -16.78 7.38
C LYS A 37 -22.72 -16.31 7.71
N ASP A 38 -21.74 -16.90 7.06
CA ASP A 38 -20.35 -16.51 7.18
C ASP A 38 -20.12 -15.10 6.64
N PHE A 39 -20.76 -14.76 5.50
CA PHE A 39 -20.75 -13.40 4.95
C PHE A 39 -21.23 -12.36 5.97
N GLY A 40 -22.36 -12.61 6.63
CA GLY A 40 -22.86 -11.71 7.68
C GLY A 40 -21.87 -11.56 8.83
N ASN A 41 -21.28 -12.67 9.31
CA ASN A 41 -20.29 -12.63 10.39
C ASN A 41 -19.01 -11.86 9.99
N LEU A 42 -18.52 -12.07 8.76
CA LEU A 42 -17.37 -11.36 8.24
C LEU A 42 -17.66 -9.87 8.09
N LEU A 43 -18.82 -9.54 7.53
CA LEU A 43 -19.24 -8.15 7.35
C LEU A 43 -19.31 -7.40 8.68
N ASP A 44 -19.89 -8.01 9.72
CA ASP A 44 -19.96 -7.42 11.06
C ASP A 44 -18.55 -7.13 11.62
N VAL A 45 -17.62 -8.09 11.47
CA VAL A 45 -16.23 -7.92 11.95
C VAL A 45 -15.51 -6.82 11.15
N TYR A 46 -15.65 -6.80 9.83
CA TYR A 46 -14.99 -5.80 8.98
C TYR A 46 -15.54 -4.39 9.22
N LEU A 47 -16.86 -4.24 9.32
CA LEU A 47 -17.48 -2.94 9.62
C LEU A 47 -17.06 -2.42 11.01
N ASP A 48 -17.01 -3.28 12.02
CA ASP A 48 -16.55 -2.90 13.35
C ASP A 48 -15.06 -2.53 13.35
N ALA A 49 -14.20 -3.33 12.71
CA ALA A 49 -12.77 -3.10 12.66
C ALA A 49 -12.43 -1.80 11.90
N VAL A 50 -13.12 -1.52 10.78
CA VAL A 50 -12.84 -0.34 9.95
C VAL A 50 -13.36 0.95 10.61
N PHE A 51 -14.62 0.97 11.08
CA PHE A 51 -15.25 2.22 11.52
C PHE A 51 -15.27 2.43 13.03
N PHE A 52 -14.97 1.41 13.82
CA PHE A 52 -15.03 1.46 15.28
C PHE A 52 -13.78 0.87 15.94
N SER A 53 -12.65 0.94 15.25
CA SER A 53 -11.37 0.49 15.80
C SER A 53 -11.06 1.20 17.11
N ARG A 54 -10.63 0.43 18.11
CA ARG A 54 -10.31 0.96 19.44
C ARG A 54 -8.99 1.70 19.49
N LEU A 55 -8.08 1.35 18.58
CA LEU A 55 -6.72 1.90 18.49
C LEU A 55 -6.06 1.94 19.89
N ASP A 56 -5.92 0.78 20.53
CA ASP A 56 -5.29 0.73 21.84
C ASP A 56 -3.81 1.15 21.74
N PRO A 57 -3.28 1.95 22.70
CA PRO A 57 -1.87 2.35 22.69
C PRO A 57 -0.89 1.16 22.68
N LEU A 58 -1.28 0.02 23.24
CA LEU A 58 -0.45 -1.19 23.21
C LEU A 58 -0.44 -1.83 21.82
N ASP A 59 -1.54 -1.74 21.06
CA ASP A 59 -1.59 -2.20 19.68
C ASP A 59 -0.68 -1.32 18.80
N PHE A 60 -0.69 0.01 18.99
CA PHE A 60 0.24 0.91 18.33
C PHE A 60 1.71 0.54 18.61
N ALA A 61 2.04 0.26 19.88
CA ALA A 61 3.39 -0.12 20.26
C ALA A 61 3.80 -1.51 19.71
N GLN A 62 2.85 -2.43 19.56
CA GLN A 62 3.11 -3.76 19.01
C GLN A 62 3.24 -3.72 17.50
N GLU A 63 2.27 -3.12 16.81
CA GLU A 63 2.17 -3.12 15.35
C GLU A 63 3.04 -2.04 14.70
N GLY A 64 3.04 -0.83 15.23
CA GLY A 64 3.79 0.30 14.72
C GLY A 64 5.27 0.21 15.08
N HIS A 65 5.62 0.82 16.21
CA HIS A 65 6.99 0.79 16.73
C HIS A 65 7.03 0.96 18.24
N ARG A 66 8.12 0.47 18.85
CA ARG A 66 8.48 0.65 20.24
C ARG A 66 9.98 0.51 20.41
N VAL A 67 10.49 0.94 21.54
CA VAL A 67 11.89 0.74 21.95
C VAL A 67 11.95 -0.35 23.01
N GLU A 68 12.81 -1.35 22.80
CA GLU A 68 13.08 -2.40 23.80
C GLU A 68 14.51 -2.90 23.70
N PHE A 69 14.96 -3.68 24.69
CA PHE A 69 16.28 -4.28 24.64
C PHE A 69 16.35 -5.35 23.54
N GLU A 70 17.47 -5.39 22.83
CA GLU A 70 17.73 -6.45 21.87
C GLU A 70 17.74 -7.81 22.59
N ASN A 71 17.07 -8.83 21.99
CA ASN A 71 16.90 -10.16 22.55
C ASN A 71 16.30 -10.22 23.98
N ASP A 72 15.52 -9.19 24.37
CA ASP A 72 14.93 -9.06 25.70
C ASP A 72 15.94 -9.11 26.87
N ASP A 73 17.19 -8.77 26.61
CA ASP A 73 18.26 -8.75 27.58
C ASP A 73 18.66 -7.30 27.91
N SER A 74 18.44 -6.86 29.14
CA SER A 74 18.75 -5.50 29.60
C SER A 74 20.23 -5.10 29.52
N ARG A 75 21.12 -6.03 29.21
CA ARG A 75 22.53 -5.78 28.94
C ARG A 75 22.84 -5.45 27.49
N GLN A 76 21.86 -5.68 26.62
CA GLN A 76 21.96 -5.38 25.20
C GLN A 76 21.52 -3.93 24.91
N PRO A 77 21.87 -3.37 23.75
CA PRO A 77 21.43 -2.05 23.36
C PRO A 77 19.92 -1.96 23.21
N LEU A 78 19.38 -0.76 23.30
CA LEU A 78 18.00 -0.46 22.94
C LEU A 78 17.89 -0.41 21.42
N VAL A 79 16.84 -1.04 20.90
CA VAL A 79 16.53 -1.10 19.47
C VAL A 79 15.05 -0.80 19.22
N PHE A 80 14.74 -0.27 18.04
CA PHE A 80 13.36 -0.18 17.59
C PHE A 80 12.84 -1.55 17.15
N LYS A 81 11.62 -1.88 17.58
CA LYS A 81 10.87 -3.06 17.15
C LYS A 81 9.43 -2.66 16.87
N GLY A 82 8.75 -3.39 16.02
CA GLY A 82 7.36 -3.24 15.64
C GLY A 82 7.09 -4.09 14.41
N VAL A 83 5.86 -4.52 14.20
CA VAL A 83 5.51 -5.35 13.03
C VAL A 83 5.74 -4.56 11.75
N VAL A 84 5.08 -3.40 11.61
CA VAL A 84 5.21 -2.53 10.43
C VAL A 84 6.64 -2.01 10.26
N PHE A 85 7.28 -1.56 11.35
CA PHE A 85 8.69 -1.12 11.31
C PHE A 85 9.63 -2.19 10.74
N ASN A 86 9.52 -3.43 11.23
CA ASN A 86 10.38 -4.52 10.78
C ASN A 86 10.07 -4.97 9.35
N GLU A 87 8.78 -4.97 8.97
CA GLU A 87 8.33 -5.28 7.61
C GLU A 87 8.90 -4.28 6.61
N MET A 88 8.75 -2.98 6.89
CA MET A 88 9.26 -1.94 6.02
C MET A 88 10.79 -1.89 5.97
N LYS A 89 11.46 -2.12 7.10
CA LYS A 89 12.92 -2.28 7.12
C LYS A 89 13.38 -3.44 6.23
N GLY A 90 12.64 -4.56 6.25
CA GLY A 90 12.88 -5.69 5.36
C GLY A 90 12.62 -5.36 3.88
N ALA A 91 11.48 -4.75 3.58
CA ALA A 91 11.11 -4.36 2.22
C ALA A 91 12.11 -3.38 1.60
N MET A 92 12.55 -2.36 2.35
CA MET A 92 13.52 -1.35 1.90
C MET A 92 14.97 -1.84 1.89
N SER A 93 15.25 -3.09 2.27
CA SER A 93 16.55 -3.72 2.02
C SER A 93 16.73 -4.21 0.58
N SER A 94 15.66 -4.29 -0.21
CA SER A 94 15.67 -4.71 -1.61
C SER A 94 16.03 -3.54 -2.53
N THR A 95 17.02 -3.73 -3.39
CA THR A 95 17.41 -2.71 -4.39
C THR A 95 16.26 -2.28 -5.31
N PRO A 96 15.41 -3.18 -5.84
CA PRO A 96 14.23 -2.77 -6.60
C PRO A 96 13.25 -1.90 -5.81
N SER A 97 13.04 -2.18 -4.53
CA SER A 97 12.15 -1.36 -3.68
C SER A 97 12.72 0.04 -3.46
N VAL A 98 14.03 0.16 -3.21
CA VAL A 98 14.70 1.46 -3.09
C VAL A 98 14.63 2.22 -4.41
N LEU A 99 14.84 1.56 -5.54
CA LEU A 99 14.79 2.18 -6.86
C LEU A 99 13.39 2.71 -7.17
N TRP A 100 12.34 1.93 -6.86
CA TRP A 100 10.95 2.33 -7.00
C TRP A 100 10.61 3.52 -6.10
N ASP A 101 10.97 3.47 -4.84
CA ASP A 101 10.76 4.55 -3.87
C ASP A 101 11.38 5.87 -4.37
N ARG A 102 12.66 5.83 -4.78
CA ARG A 102 13.34 7.02 -5.32
C ARG A 102 12.73 7.51 -6.62
N LEU A 103 12.25 6.61 -7.48
CA LEU A 103 11.53 6.99 -8.71
C LEU A 103 10.22 7.72 -8.36
N CYS A 104 9.43 7.20 -7.41
CA CYS A 104 8.20 7.86 -6.97
C CYS A 104 8.47 9.25 -6.36
N HIS A 105 9.52 9.40 -5.56
CA HIS A 105 9.95 10.68 -5.03
C HIS A 105 10.21 11.72 -6.13
N GLU A 106 10.83 11.32 -7.23
CA GLU A 106 11.13 12.22 -8.34
C GLU A 106 9.92 12.48 -9.23
N LEU A 107 9.05 11.49 -9.43
CA LEU A 107 7.87 11.61 -10.29
C LEU A 107 6.73 12.39 -9.63
N PHE A 108 6.57 12.28 -8.31
CA PHE A 108 5.43 12.83 -7.56
C PHE A 108 5.87 13.74 -6.41
N PRO A 109 6.56 14.87 -6.67
CA PRO A 109 7.12 15.69 -5.60
C PRO A 109 6.10 16.44 -4.73
N SER A 110 4.82 16.50 -5.12
CA SER A 110 3.85 17.36 -4.44
C SER A 110 2.61 16.64 -3.89
N ASN A 111 2.47 15.34 -4.09
CA ASN A 111 1.29 14.60 -3.64
C ASN A 111 1.65 13.29 -2.88
N THR A 112 0.62 12.52 -2.48
CA THR A 112 0.81 11.33 -1.65
C THR A 112 1.57 10.19 -2.36
N TYR A 113 1.59 10.15 -3.69
CA TYR A 113 2.35 9.14 -4.45
C TYR A 113 3.87 9.30 -4.28
N HIS A 114 4.31 10.42 -3.70
CA HIS A 114 5.68 10.63 -3.26
C HIS A 114 6.12 9.60 -2.22
N PHE A 115 5.21 9.16 -1.36
CA PHE A 115 5.51 8.36 -0.18
C PHE A 115 5.22 6.87 -0.41
N ASN A 116 6.03 6.02 0.22
CA ASN A 116 5.74 4.60 0.31
C ASN A 116 4.52 4.37 1.23
N SER A 117 3.48 3.70 0.74
CA SER A 117 2.24 3.47 1.49
C SER A 117 2.42 2.60 2.75
N GLY A 118 3.47 1.79 2.82
CA GLY A 118 3.86 1.05 4.03
C GLY A 118 4.66 1.87 5.04
N GLY A 119 5.11 3.06 4.64
CA GLY A 119 5.93 3.96 5.46
C GLY A 119 7.43 3.80 5.23
N ASP A 120 8.17 4.81 5.61
CA ASP A 120 9.63 4.82 5.58
C ASP A 120 10.18 4.34 6.94
N PRO A 121 10.99 3.27 7.00
CA PRO A 121 11.53 2.76 8.26
C PRO A 121 12.44 3.76 8.98
N GLU A 122 12.99 4.76 8.30
CA GLU A 122 13.75 5.85 8.95
C GLU A 122 12.83 6.81 9.70
N HIS A 123 11.57 6.96 9.27
CA HIS A 123 10.59 7.92 9.82
C HIS A 123 9.46 7.26 10.64
N ILE A 124 9.19 5.97 10.47
CA ILE A 124 8.21 5.26 11.31
C ILE A 124 8.44 5.48 12.81
N PRO A 125 9.69 5.48 13.34
CA PRO A 125 9.94 5.73 14.76
C PRO A 125 9.58 7.14 15.26
N ASP A 126 9.41 8.10 14.37
CA ASP A 126 9.03 9.48 14.71
C ASP A 126 7.51 9.64 14.89
N LEU A 127 6.72 8.68 14.38
CA LEU A 127 5.26 8.73 14.45
C LEU A 127 4.77 8.53 15.90
N THR A 128 3.77 9.33 16.26
CA THR A 128 3.15 9.26 17.57
C THR A 128 1.81 8.55 17.55
N TYR A 129 1.41 8.00 18.68
CA TYR A 129 0.08 7.43 18.85
C TYR A 129 -1.05 8.44 18.58
N GLN A 130 -0.83 9.72 18.90
CA GLN A 130 -1.83 10.75 18.64
C GLN A 130 -2.01 11.01 17.14
N GLU A 131 -0.94 11.02 16.36
CA GLU A 131 -1.02 11.15 14.89
C GLU A 131 -1.80 9.98 14.26
N LEU A 132 -1.59 8.74 14.72
CA LEU A 132 -2.40 7.60 14.27
C LEU A 132 -3.89 7.83 14.55
N ARG A 133 -4.23 8.31 15.73
CA ARG A 133 -5.64 8.58 16.10
C ARG A 133 -6.26 9.68 15.27
N ASP A 134 -5.50 10.75 15.04
CA ASP A 134 -5.96 11.90 14.27
C ASP A 134 -6.17 11.51 12.80
N PHE A 135 -5.23 10.76 12.23
CA PHE A 135 -5.35 10.20 10.89
C PHE A 135 -6.58 9.29 10.76
N TYR A 136 -6.78 8.39 11.71
CA TYR A 136 -7.95 7.51 11.72
C TYR A 136 -9.26 8.31 11.79
N ALA A 137 -9.34 9.29 12.68
CA ALA A 137 -10.53 10.12 12.82
C ALA A 137 -10.84 10.95 11.58
N GLU A 138 -9.82 11.35 10.83
CA GLU A 138 -9.96 12.13 9.61
C GLU A 138 -10.36 11.27 8.40
N HIS A 139 -9.75 10.10 8.24
CA HIS A 139 -9.83 9.30 7.00
C HIS A 139 -10.82 8.16 7.08
N TYR A 140 -11.00 7.54 8.26
CA TYR A 140 -11.85 6.37 8.48
C TYR A 140 -13.28 6.75 8.84
N HIS A 141 -13.90 7.54 7.97
CA HIS A 141 -15.28 8.01 8.10
C HIS A 141 -16.10 7.51 6.92
N PRO A 142 -17.40 7.07 7.12
CA PRO A 142 -18.22 6.56 6.02
C PRO A 142 -18.40 7.53 4.84
N SER A 143 -18.33 8.86 5.08
CA SER A 143 -18.35 9.86 4.00
C SER A 143 -17.10 9.84 3.11
N ASN A 144 -16.02 9.17 3.55
CA ASN A 144 -14.78 8.95 2.80
C ASN A 144 -14.61 7.49 2.37
N ALA A 145 -15.69 6.69 2.39
CA ALA A 145 -15.64 5.27 2.10
C ALA A 145 -16.50 4.91 0.89
N ILE A 146 -16.05 3.91 0.15
CA ILE A 146 -16.81 3.27 -0.93
C ILE A 146 -17.10 1.82 -0.51
N PHE A 147 -18.38 1.46 -0.49
CA PHE A 147 -18.82 0.09 -0.24
C PHE A 147 -19.07 -0.59 -1.58
N LEU A 148 -18.26 -1.58 -1.91
CA LEU A 148 -18.42 -2.38 -3.11
C LEU A 148 -18.86 -3.79 -2.74
N THR A 149 -19.97 -4.25 -3.31
CA THR A 149 -20.51 -5.59 -3.07
C THR A 149 -20.77 -6.32 -4.38
N PHE A 150 -20.49 -7.60 -4.39
CA PHE A 150 -20.76 -8.49 -5.52
C PHE A 150 -21.34 -9.82 -5.01
N GLY A 151 -22.40 -10.30 -5.63
CA GLY A 151 -23.03 -11.57 -5.26
C GLY A 151 -24.53 -11.62 -5.53
N ASP A 152 -25.20 -12.58 -4.89
CA ASP A 152 -26.64 -12.86 -5.09
C ASP A 152 -27.56 -12.09 -4.13
N MET A 153 -27.00 -11.27 -3.23
CA MET A 153 -27.78 -10.39 -2.37
C MET A 153 -28.09 -9.07 -3.11
N THR A 154 -29.29 -8.52 -2.89
CA THR A 154 -29.67 -7.26 -3.53
C THR A 154 -28.91 -6.07 -2.92
N ALA A 155 -28.75 -5.00 -3.69
CA ALA A 155 -28.14 -3.77 -3.23
C ALA A 155 -28.87 -3.19 -2.00
N GLU A 156 -30.20 -3.25 -1.99
CA GLU A 156 -31.03 -2.78 -0.88
C GLU A 156 -30.77 -3.55 0.41
N ALA A 157 -30.57 -4.87 0.33
CA ALA A 157 -30.24 -5.70 1.49
C ALA A 157 -28.87 -5.30 2.09
N HIS A 158 -27.88 -5.05 1.23
CA HIS A 158 -26.59 -4.55 1.69
C HIS A 158 -26.68 -3.16 2.32
N GLN A 159 -27.41 -2.23 1.66
CA GLN A 159 -27.63 -0.87 2.18
C GLN A 159 -28.31 -0.86 3.54
N GLN A 160 -29.30 -1.73 3.77
CA GLN A 160 -29.96 -1.87 5.07
C GLN A 160 -28.98 -2.33 6.16
N VAL A 161 -28.08 -3.25 5.84
CA VAL A 161 -27.04 -3.69 6.81
C VAL A 161 -26.06 -2.55 7.10
N PHE A 162 -25.57 -1.85 6.09
CA PHE A 162 -24.65 -0.72 6.28
C PHE A 162 -25.30 0.39 7.11
N GLU A 163 -26.55 0.74 6.82
CA GLU A 163 -27.28 1.73 7.61
C GLU A 163 -27.43 1.28 9.06
N ALA A 164 -27.90 0.05 9.29
CA ALA A 164 -28.14 -0.47 10.63
C ALA A 164 -26.88 -0.67 11.46
N SER A 165 -25.76 -1.02 10.83
CA SER A 165 -24.50 -1.33 11.55
C SER A 165 -23.59 -0.11 11.71
N VAL A 166 -23.56 0.79 10.73
CA VAL A 166 -22.56 1.87 10.67
C VAL A 166 -23.18 3.24 10.44
N LEU A 167 -23.90 3.46 9.32
CA LEU A 167 -24.14 4.80 8.80
C LEU A 167 -24.97 5.66 9.74
N HIS A 168 -26.00 5.08 10.41
CA HIS A 168 -26.85 5.79 11.37
C HIS A 168 -26.08 6.40 12.57
N ARG A 169 -24.84 5.97 12.82
CA ARG A 169 -23.98 6.45 13.91
C ARG A 169 -23.12 7.65 13.53
N PHE A 170 -23.08 8.00 12.25
CA PHE A 170 -22.28 9.08 11.71
C PHE A 170 -23.16 10.18 11.11
N LYS A 171 -22.69 11.41 11.16
CA LYS A 171 -23.26 12.51 10.39
C LYS A 171 -22.45 12.68 9.11
N ALA A 172 -23.13 12.86 7.97
CA ALA A 172 -22.45 13.11 6.71
C ALA A 172 -21.47 14.29 6.81
N LEU A 173 -20.29 14.13 6.25
CA LEU A 173 -19.29 15.19 6.10
C LEU A 173 -19.37 15.73 4.67
N GLU A 174 -19.35 17.05 4.53
CA GLU A 174 -19.28 17.71 3.23
C GLU A 174 -17.87 17.70 2.62
N ARG A 175 -16.86 17.44 3.46
CA ARG A 175 -15.45 17.42 3.04
C ARG A 175 -15.16 16.16 2.25
N LYS A 176 -14.60 16.31 1.06
CA LYS A 176 -13.94 15.24 0.31
C LYS A 176 -12.43 15.30 0.55
N ILE A 177 -11.84 14.14 0.74
CA ILE A 177 -10.38 13.97 0.75
C ILE A 177 -10.01 13.50 -0.66
N GLU A 178 -9.30 14.33 -1.38
CA GLU A 178 -8.90 14.07 -2.77
C GLU A 178 -7.39 14.31 -2.90
N VAL A 179 -6.73 13.48 -3.70
CA VAL A 179 -5.34 13.65 -4.07
C VAL A 179 -5.29 14.45 -5.38
N ALA A 180 -4.60 15.58 -5.35
CA ALA A 180 -4.42 16.39 -6.54
C ALA A 180 -3.49 15.69 -7.55
N LEU A 181 -3.77 15.89 -8.83
CA LEU A 181 -2.87 15.40 -9.88
C LEU A 181 -1.52 16.10 -9.82
N GLU A 182 -0.46 15.32 -10.01
CA GLU A 182 0.90 15.87 -10.12
C GLU A 182 1.08 16.57 -11.47
N ALA A 183 1.56 17.80 -11.43
CA ALA A 183 1.80 18.57 -12.64
C ALA A 183 2.82 17.89 -13.58
N PRO A 184 2.63 17.95 -14.89
CA PRO A 184 3.64 17.51 -15.86
C PRO A 184 4.96 18.27 -15.69
N PHE A 185 6.06 17.63 -16.03
CA PHE A 185 7.36 18.29 -16.07
C PHE A 185 7.55 19.00 -17.41
N ASP A 186 8.04 20.23 -17.38
CA ASP A 186 8.37 20.98 -18.59
C ASP A 186 9.61 20.44 -19.31
N VAL A 187 10.52 19.82 -18.55
CA VAL A 187 11.77 19.25 -19.05
C VAL A 187 12.06 17.93 -18.33
N PRO A 188 12.81 17.00 -18.98
CA PRO A 188 13.26 15.80 -18.31
C PRO A 188 14.06 16.10 -17.03
N ARG A 189 13.81 15.37 -15.98
CA ARG A 189 14.58 15.43 -14.72
C ARG A 189 15.62 14.33 -14.69
N HIS A 190 16.72 14.60 -14.02
CA HIS A 190 17.78 13.63 -13.75
C HIS A 190 18.14 13.70 -12.28
N ALA A 191 18.12 12.55 -11.62
CA ALA A 191 18.49 12.45 -10.22
C ALA A 191 19.46 11.27 -10.03
N THR A 192 20.27 11.33 -8.97
CA THR A 192 21.16 10.25 -8.58
C THR A 192 21.06 10.08 -7.08
N HIS A 193 20.72 8.88 -6.64
CA HIS A 193 20.57 8.54 -5.24
C HIS A 193 21.55 7.43 -4.85
N PRO A 194 22.20 7.53 -3.68
CA PRO A 194 22.97 6.43 -3.13
C PRO A 194 22.04 5.35 -2.57
N TYR A 195 22.51 4.12 -2.56
CA TYR A 195 21.87 3.02 -1.83
C TYR A 195 22.92 2.13 -1.17
N ALA A 196 22.49 1.40 -0.14
CA ALA A 196 23.38 0.51 0.57
C ALA A 196 23.66 -0.77 -0.23
N VAL A 197 24.92 -1.17 -0.28
CA VAL A 197 25.38 -2.45 -0.81
C VAL A 197 26.13 -3.20 0.28
N ASP A 198 26.13 -4.53 0.22
CA ASP A 198 26.91 -5.34 1.13
C ASP A 198 28.40 -5.05 0.91
N ALA A 199 29.12 -4.83 2.02
CA ALA A 199 30.55 -4.52 1.96
C ALA A 199 31.39 -5.67 1.38
N GLU A 200 30.92 -6.91 1.50
CA GLU A 200 31.56 -8.09 0.94
C GLU A 200 31.38 -8.22 -0.58
N GLU A 201 30.30 -7.66 -1.12
CA GLU A 201 30.00 -7.73 -2.56
C GLU A 201 30.72 -6.69 -3.40
N GLY A 202 31.27 -5.64 -2.79
CA GLY A 202 31.87 -4.51 -3.48
C GLY A 202 30.86 -3.65 -4.25
N SER A 203 31.31 -2.58 -4.88
CA SER A 203 30.47 -1.59 -5.59
C SER A 203 30.53 -1.68 -7.11
N GLU A 204 31.30 -2.60 -7.69
CA GLU A 204 31.45 -2.71 -9.14
C GLU A 204 30.18 -3.26 -9.78
N ASN A 205 29.71 -2.63 -10.86
CA ASN A 205 28.52 -3.01 -11.62
C ASN A 205 27.22 -3.03 -10.80
N LYS A 206 27.15 -2.20 -9.76
CA LYS A 206 25.96 -2.08 -8.88
C LYS A 206 25.12 -0.84 -9.19
N THR A 207 25.35 -0.16 -10.30
CA THR A 207 24.55 0.98 -10.72
C THR A 207 23.24 0.50 -11.36
N HIS A 208 22.11 1.01 -10.86
CA HIS A 208 20.79 0.79 -11.42
C HIS A 208 20.31 2.06 -12.08
N LEU A 209 19.70 1.93 -13.27
CA LEU A 209 19.10 3.02 -14.01
C LEU A 209 17.63 2.71 -14.23
N VAL A 210 16.78 3.69 -13.96
CA VAL A 210 15.35 3.64 -14.29
C VAL A 210 14.95 4.93 -14.98
N MET A 211 14.04 4.82 -15.95
CA MET A 211 13.37 5.94 -16.59
C MET A 211 11.88 5.78 -16.40
N GLY A 212 11.22 6.81 -15.89
CA GLY A 212 9.78 6.81 -15.62
C GLY A 212 9.08 7.97 -16.32
N TRP A 213 7.83 7.74 -16.71
CA TRP A 213 6.94 8.74 -17.32
C TRP A 213 5.59 8.72 -16.63
N LYS A 214 5.02 9.89 -16.39
CA LYS A 214 3.61 10.04 -16.03
C LYS A 214 2.81 10.07 -17.33
N LEU A 215 1.85 9.14 -17.48
CA LEU A 215 1.11 8.99 -18.74
C LEU A 215 -0.28 9.64 -18.69
N GLY A 216 -0.99 9.53 -17.57
CA GLY A 216 -2.35 10.03 -17.43
C GLY A 216 -2.98 9.60 -16.13
N GLU A 217 -4.30 9.70 -16.06
CA GLU A 217 -5.10 9.32 -14.89
C GLU A 217 -5.54 7.86 -15.00
N SER A 218 -5.26 7.06 -13.98
CA SER A 218 -5.69 5.65 -13.92
C SER A 218 -7.22 5.49 -13.85
N ALA A 219 -7.95 6.53 -13.49
CA ALA A 219 -9.42 6.56 -13.52
C ALA A 219 -10.02 6.69 -14.94
N ASP A 220 -9.24 7.09 -15.95
CA ASP A 220 -9.68 7.07 -17.35
C ASP A 220 -9.49 5.66 -17.92
N LEU A 221 -10.56 4.87 -17.91
CA LEU A 221 -10.54 3.48 -18.37
C LEU A 221 -10.14 3.31 -19.83
N THR A 222 -10.44 4.30 -20.70
CA THR A 222 -10.03 4.22 -22.11
C THR A 222 -8.53 4.45 -22.25
N ALA A 223 -8.00 5.49 -21.63
CA ALA A 223 -6.58 5.78 -21.61
C ALA A 223 -5.77 4.64 -20.98
N MET A 224 -6.29 4.06 -19.89
CA MET A 224 -5.68 2.89 -19.23
C MET A 224 -5.62 1.68 -20.16
N LEU A 225 -6.71 1.34 -20.85
CA LEU A 225 -6.72 0.21 -21.79
C LEU A 225 -5.73 0.45 -22.95
N GLU A 226 -5.70 1.65 -23.48
CA GLU A 226 -4.73 2.01 -24.55
C GLU A 226 -3.28 1.89 -24.05
N ALA A 227 -2.98 2.38 -22.83
CA ALA A 227 -1.67 2.27 -22.23
C ALA A 227 -1.27 0.80 -21.97
N GLN A 228 -2.19 -0.05 -21.48
CA GLN A 228 -1.96 -1.47 -21.30
C GLN A 228 -1.65 -2.17 -22.62
N LEU A 229 -2.42 -1.89 -23.69
CA LEU A 229 -2.16 -2.47 -25.02
C LEU A 229 -0.80 -2.04 -25.57
N VAL A 230 -0.44 -0.77 -25.43
CA VAL A 230 0.88 -0.27 -25.86
C VAL A 230 1.99 -0.90 -25.04
N SER A 231 1.85 -0.97 -23.73
CA SER A 231 2.82 -1.62 -22.83
C SER A 231 3.04 -3.09 -23.21
N SER A 232 1.94 -3.83 -23.45
CA SER A 232 2.00 -5.23 -23.89
C SER A 232 2.77 -5.39 -25.21
N VAL A 233 2.45 -4.58 -26.22
CA VAL A 233 3.17 -4.61 -27.51
C VAL A 233 4.67 -4.32 -27.34
N LEU A 234 5.03 -3.37 -26.48
CA LEU A 234 6.40 -2.91 -26.34
C LEU A 234 7.26 -3.81 -25.44
N MET A 235 6.66 -4.46 -24.41
CA MET A 235 7.43 -4.99 -23.27
C MET A 235 7.01 -6.37 -22.77
N GLU A 236 5.96 -7.01 -23.30
CA GLU A 236 5.39 -8.23 -22.69
C GLU A 236 6.34 -9.45 -22.77
N ASN A 237 7.17 -9.55 -23.79
CA ASN A 237 8.05 -10.69 -23.99
C ASN A 237 9.33 -10.32 -24.76
N SER A 238 10.28 -11.26 -24.83
CA SER A 238 11.59 -11.05 -25.47
C SER A 238 11.53 -10.71 -26.99
N ALA A 239 10.39 -10.90 -27.65
CA ALA A 239 10.18 -10.45 -29.02
C ALA A 239 9.60 -9.03 -29.12
N SER A 240 9.14 -8.48 -28.03
CA SER A 240 8.65 -7.10 -27.95
C SER A 240 9.82 -6.11 -28.09
N PRO A 241 9.68 -5.01 -28.85
CA PRO A 241 10.82 -4.22 -29.31
C PRO A 241 11.65 -3.59 -28.17
N LEU A 242 11.01 -3.09 -27.10
CA LEU A 242 11.77 -2.53 -25.98
C LEU A 242 12.38 -3.63 -25.11
N MET A 243 11.64 -4.70 -24.82
CA MET A 243 12.17 -5.81 -24.04
C MET A 243 13.35 -6.47 -24.76
N TYR A 244 13.25 -6.70 -26.07
CA TYR A 244 14.35 -7.22 -26.88
C TYR A 244 15.59 -6.34 -26.76
N TYR A 245 15.43 -5.00 -26.87
CA TYR A 245 16.54 -4.07 -26.72
C TYR A 245 17.18 -4.13 -25.34
N LEU A 246 16.35 -4.14 -24.29
CA LEU A 246 16.83 -4.20 -22.89
C LEU A 246 17.55 -5.52 -22.56
N GLU A 247 17.11 -6.63 -23.14
CA GLU A 247 17.73 -7.94 -22.94
C GLU A 247 19.05 -8.13 -23.74
N THR A 248 19.18 -7.43 -24.88
CA THR A 248 20.32 -7.64 -25.79
C THR A 248 21.35 -6.53 -25.79
N THR A 249 21.10 -5.43 -25.07
CA THR A 249 22.03 -4.30 -25.01
C THR A 249 23.32 -4.64 -24.26
N GLU A 250 24.45 -4.18 -24.76
CA GLU A 250 25.75 -4.27 -24.06
C GLU A 250 25.92 -3.20 -22.95
N ARG A 251 24.93 -2.31 -22.78
CA ARG A 251 25.00 -1.20 -21.83
C ARG A 251 24.51 -1.54 -20.43
N GLY A 252 23.90 -2.72 -20.25
CA GLY A 252 23.38 -3.19 -18.99
C GLY A 252 23.45 -4.71 -18.90
N ALA A 253 23.41 -5.25 -17.68
CA ALA A 253 23.47 -6.69 -17.45
C ALA A 253 22.11 -7.37 -17.64
N ALA A 254 21.02 -6.71 -17.26
CA ALA A 254 19.66 -7.24 -17.36
C ALA A 254 18.63 -6.10 -17.25
N PRO A 255 17.41 -6.29 -17.81
CA PRO A 255 16.28 -5.40 -17.54
C PRO A 255 15.92 -5.36 -16.06
N SER A 256 15.44 -4.21 -15.60
CA SER A 256 14.88 -4.08 -14.25
C SER A 256 13.56 -4.83 -14.14
N PRO A 257 13.23 -5.43 -12.98
CA PRO A 257 11.89 -5.96 -12.74
C PRO A 257 10.79 -4.87 -12.68
N LEU A 258 11.18 -3.59 -12.65
CA LEU A 258 10.26 -2.44 -12.69
C LEU A 258 9.88 -2.02 -14.12
N CYS A 259 10.28 -2.80 -15.15
CA CYS A 259 9.89 -2.51 -16.52
C CYS A 259 8.42 -2.85 -16.75
N GLY A 260 7.62 -1.88 -17.18
CA GLY A 260 6.21 -2.09 -17.47
C GLY A 260 5.36 -0.83 -17.25
N LEU A 261 4.05 -1.02 -17.24
CA LEU A 261 3.07 -0.02 -16.87
C LEU A 261 2.67 -0.25 -15.41
N GLU A 262 2.72 0.78 -14.60
CA GLU A 262 2.23 0.80 -13.23
C GLU A 262 0.95 1.61 -13.14
N GLU A 263 0.01 1.09 -12.38
CA GLU A 263 -1.28 1.72 -12.07
C GLU A 263 -1.25 2.15 -10.60
N SER A 264 -1.32 3.44 -10.35
CA SER A 264 -1.33 4.02 -8.99
C SER A 264 -2.69 4.58 -8.67
#